data_4ae7c51eec3702165f4314a0cccb8d6e
#
_entry.id   4ae7c51eec3702165f4314a0cccb8d6e
#
_cell.length_a   1.000
_cell.length_b   1.000
_cell.length_c   1.000
_cell.angle_alpha   90.00
_cell.angle_beta   90.00
_cell.angle_gamma   90.00
#
_symmetry.space_group_name_H-M   'P 1'
#
loop_
_entity.id
_entity.type
_entity.pdbx_description
1 polymer ?
#
loop_
_entity_poly.entity_id
_entity_poly.type
_entity_poly.pdbx_seq_one_letter_code
_entity_poly.pdbx_strand_id
1 'polypeptide(L)'
;MAGIKEACGVFGIYDLDGGNVVPSIYYGLTSLQHRGQESCGLAVSKTNGERGNVQFHKDLGLVSEVLREDTIRNMEGDLGIGHVRYSTTGASVAENAQPLVLSYIKGTLALAHNGNLINTPELKWELIQNGAIFHTTTDSEVIAFHVARERVHSKTVQEAVLKTARKLKGGYALVVMSPRKLIGVRDPLGLKPLCLGKRDNTYVLASESCALTSVGAEFVRDIEPGEMITISKNGIESNKELSTGKHAHCVFEYIYFARLDSMMDGVKIYDARIRGGKSLAKSYPVDADLVTGVPESGIPAAKGYSEESGIPFGFAFYNNSYIGRTFIKPTQKERESSVHLKLSVLDSAVKGKRIVLVDDSIVRGTTIANLIRMLKKAGALEVHVRISSPPFLHPCYFGTDVPSNDQLIASNHSAQEICEMIGADSLGYMQSEYLEGMAGNLPLCKACFDGKYPMDVEAELNKKIDCGC
;
A
#
# COMPACT_ATOMS: atom_id res chain seq x y z
N MET A 1 1.15 -7.40 -16.95
CA MET A 1 1.82 -7.74 -15.68
C MET A 1 0.74 -8.02 -14.65
N ALA A 2 0.61 -9.25 -14.20
CA ALA A 2 -0.29 -9.63 -13.11
C ALA A 2 0.58 -10.01 -11.90
N GLY A 3 1.22 -9.01 -11.33
CA GLY A 3 1.88 -9.08 -10.03
C GLY A 3 0.89 -8.75 -8.91
N ILE A 4 1.33 -8.82 -7.67
CA ILE A 4 0.58 -8.31 -6.52
C ILE A 4 0.32 -6.84 -6.77
N LYS A 5 -0.92 -6.47 -6.57
CA LYS A 5 -1.39 -5.11 -6.77
C LYS A 5 -1.28 -4.35 -5.46
N GLU A 6 -1.09 -3.05 -5.58
CA GLU A 6 -0.64 -2.15 -4.52
C GLU A 6 -1.69 -1.89 -3.44
N ALA A 7 -1.24 -1.39 -2.30
CA ALA A 7 -2.10 -0.91 -1.23
C ALA A 7 -2.30 0.61 -1.38
N CYS A 8 -3.46 1.14 -1.00
CA CYS A 8 -3.76 2.57 -1.04
C CYS A 8 -2.74 3.44 -0.26
N GLY A 9 -2.71 4.75 -0.54
CA GLY A 9 -1.96 5.74 0.21
C GLY A 9 -2.87 6.83 0.77
N VAL A 10 -2.69 7.16 2.06
CA VAL A 10 -3.39 8.26 2.73
C VAL A 10 -2.44 9.39 3.06
N PHE A 11 -2.95 10.61 2.98
CA PHE A 11 -2.22 11.82 3.31
C PHE A 11 -3.16 12.78 4.07
N GLY A 12 -2.66 13.45 5.10
CA GLY A 12 -3.38 14.48 5.83
C GLY A 12 -2.42 15.59 6.26
N ILE A 13 -2.88 16.83 6.23
CA ILE A 13 -2.04 18.00 6.59
C ILE A 13 -2.88 19.07 7.27
N TYR A 14 -2.30 19.70 8.28
CA TYR A 14 -2.88 20.85 8.96
C TYR A 14 -1.81 21.89 9.21
N ASP A 15 -1.95 23.05 8.58
CA ASP A 15 -1.13 24.23 8.80
C ASP A 15 -1.82 25.14 9.83
N LEU A 16 -1.26 25.20 11.04
CA LEU A 16 -1.85 25.99 12.15
C LEU A 16 -1.68 27.51 11.97
N ASP A 17 -0.80 27.93 11.06
CA ASP A 17 -0.59 29.34 10.70
C ASP A 17 -1.57 29.81 9.61
N GLY A 18 -2.38 28.89 9.06
CA GLY A 18 -3.45 29.21 8.10
C GLY A 18 -3.00 29.26 6.64
N GLY A 19 -1.84 28.70 6.32
CA GLY A 19 -1.32 28.58 4.95
C GLY A 19 -2.12 27.60 4.10
N ASN A 20 -2.16 27.83 2.77
CA ASN A 20 -2.87 26.93 1.85
C ASN A 20 -2.12 25.60 1.68
N VAL A 21 -2.77 24.49 2.07
CA VAL A 21 -2.19 23.14 2.03
C VAL A 21 -2.42 22.36 0.73
N VAL A 22 -3.21 22.89 -0.20
CA VAL A 22 -3.55 22.20 -1.47
C VAL A 22 -2.29 21.76 -2.25
N PRO A 23 -1.26 22.63 -2.45
CA PRO A 23 -0.04 22.20 -3.13
C PRO A 23 0.71 21.07 -2.39
N SER A 24 0.73 21.13 -1.05
CA SER A 24 1.37 20.08 -0.25
C SER A 24 0.65 18.74 -0.38
N ILE A 25 -0.70 18.73 -0.45
CA ILE A 25 -1.46 17.50 -0.69
C ILE A 25 -1.10 16.92 -2.06
N TYR A 26 -1.04 17.76 -3.11
CA TYR A 26 -0.63 17.31 -4.45
C TYR A 26 0.74 16.63 -4.45
N TYR A 27 1.75 17.25 -3.83
CA TYR A 27 3.11 16.67 -3.76
C TYR A 27 3.16 15.41 -2.90
N GLY A 28 2.48 15.40 -1.76
CA GLY A 28 2.36 14.22 -0.89
C GLY A 28 1.72 13.04 -1.61
N LEU A 29 0.61 13.24 -2.33
CA LEU A 29 -0.04 12.21 -3.12
C LEU A 29 0.80 11.76 -4.32
N THR A 30 1.49 12.67 -5.00
CA THR A 30 2.43 12.32 -6.07
C THR A 30 3.54 11.41 -5.55
N SER A 31 4.05 11.69 -4.36
CA SER A 31 5.04 10.84 -3.69
C SER A 31 4.51 9.46 -3.31
N LEU A 32 3.21 9.34 -3.04
CA LEU A 32 2.51 8.09 -2.73
C LEU A 32 1.91 7.39 -3.96
N GLN A 33 2.11 7.91 -5.19
CA GLN A 33 1.47 7.38 -6.41
C GLN A 33 1.81 5.91 -6.68
N HIS A 34 2.95 5.42 -6.21
CA HIS A 34 3.34 4.01 -6.30
C HIS A 34 2.37 3.09 -5.54
N ARG A 35 1.65 3.58 -4.52
CA ARG A 35 0.67 2.84 -3.73
C ARG A 35 -0.71 2.74 -4.41
N GLY A 36 -1.07 3.70 -5.27
CA GLY A 36 -2.37 3.70 -5.92
C GLY A 36 -2.36 4.47 -7.23
N GLN A 37 -2.88 3.87 -8.32
CA GLN A 37 -2.84 4.44 -9.67
C GLN A 37 -4.21 4.42 -10.38
N GLU A 38 -5.28 3.97 -9.71
CA GLU A 38 -6.62 3.89 -10.31
C GLU A 38 -7.42 5.16 -10.14
N SER A 39 -7.36 5.74 -8.95
CA SER A 39 -8.06 6.98 -8.66
C SER A 39 -7.34 7.75 -7.57
N CYS A 40 -7.58 9.03 -7.50
CA CYS A 40 -7.08 9.88 -6.43
C CYS A 40 -8.04 11.03 -6.14
N GLY A 41 -7.78 11.73 -5.05
CA GLY A 41 -8.56 12.91 -4.72
C GLY A 41 -8.03 13.61 -3.48
N LEU A 42 -8.56 14.80 -3.24
CA LEU A 42 -8.29 15.60 -2.07
C LEU A 42 -9.57 16.25 -1.52
N ALA A 43 -9.55 16.58 -0.23
CA ALA A 43 -10.55 17.41 0.41
C ALA A 43 -9.86 18.41 1.33
N VAL A 44 -10.29 19.68 1.31
CA VAL A 44 -9.70 20.76 2.10
C VAL A 44 -10.77 21.58 2.79
N SER A 45 -10.41 22.19 3.91
CA SER A 45 -11.24 23.10 4.69
C SER A 45 -10.44 24.32 5.14
N LYS A 46 -11.08 25.49 5.16
CA LYS A 46 -10.58 26.69 5.87
C LYS A 46 -11.06 26.64 7.31
N THR A 47 -10.17 26.43 8.28
CA THR A 47 -10.55 26.29 9.69
C THR A 47 -11.16 27.55 10.30
N ASN A 48 -10.82 28.71 9.73
CA ASN A 48 -11.38 30.04 10.10
C ASN A 48 -12.54 30.49 9.19
N GLY A 49 -12.93 29.65 8.19
CA GLY A 49 -14.00 29.95 7.26
C GLY A 49 -15.40 29.62 7.78
N GLU A 50 -16.37 29.62 6.87
CA GLU A 50 -17.75 29.21 7.18
C GLU A 50 -17.79 27.78 7.71
N ARG A 51 -18.66 27.56 8.69
CA ARG A 51 -18.77 26.27 9.38
C ARG A 51 -19.24 25.20 8.43
N GLY A 52 -18.37 24.20 8.21
CA GLY A 52 -18.70 23.01 7.40
C GLY A 52 -18.40 23.12 5.91
N ASN A 53 -17.78 24.21 5.44
CA ASN A 53 -17.38 24.31 4.02
C ASN A 53 -16.12 23.48 3.77
N VAL A 54 -16.32 22.32 3.11
CA VAL A 54 -15.25 21.43 2.64
C VAL A 54 -15.29 21.40 1.12
N GLN A 55 -14.22 21.83 0.49
CA GLN A 55 -14.01 21.69 -0.96
C GLN A 55 -13.34 20.34 -1.21
N PHE A 56 -13.74 19.64 -2.26
CA PHE A 56 -13.09 18.38 -2.65
C PHE A 56 -13.12 18.17 -4.16
N HIS A 57 -12.14 17.42 -4.62
CA HIS A 57 -12.10 16.90 -6.00
C HIS A 57 -11.52 15.51 -5.99
N LYS A 58 -12.11 14.58 -6.73
CA LYS A 58 -11.67 13.19 -6.88
C LYS A 58 -12.16 12.61 -8.20
N ASP A 59 -11.34 11.75 -8.81
CA ASP A 59 -11.71 11.05 -10.05
C ASP A 59 -10.80 9.83 -10.27
N LEU A 60 -11.09 9.09 -11.34
CA LEU A 60 -10.23 8.04 -11.88
C LEU A 60 -9.00 8.65 -12.56
N GLY A 61 -7.84 8.09 -12.34
CA GLY A 61 -6.58 8.49 -12.96
C GLY A 61 -5.46 8.77 -11.96
N LEU A 62 -4.32 9.18 -12.49
CA LEU A 62 -3.14 9.56 -11.72
C LEU A 62 -3.32 10.95 -11.09
N VAL A 63 -2.53 11.24 -10.06
CA VAL A 63 -2.56 12.55 -9.38
C VAL A 63 -2.39 13.70 -10.36
N SER A 64 -1.46 13.59 -11.32
CA SER A 64 -1.23 14.62 -12.36
C SER A 64 -2.36 14.76 -13.38
N GLU A 65 -3.20 13.75 -13.53
CA GLU A 65 -4.34 13.75 -14.47
C GLU A 65 -5.61 14.29 -13.80
N VAL A 66 -5.82 13.96 -12.54
CA VAL A 66 -7.02 14.32 -11.76
C VAL A 66 -6.86 15.67 -11.09
N LEU A 67 -5.74 15.91 -10.41
CA LEU A 67 -5.48 17.14 -9.65
C LEU A 67 -4.68 18.14 -10.50
N ARG A 68 -5.21 18.47 -11.68
CA ARG A 68 -4.60 19.45 -12.58
C ARG A 68 -4.68 20.86 -12.01
N GLU A 69 -3.79 21.73 -12.46
CA GLU A 69 -3.74 23.13 -12.02
C GLU A 69 -5.09 23.85 -12.19
N ASP A 70 -5.77 23.66 -13.31
CA ASP A 70 -7.09 24.25 -13.58
C ASP A 70 -8.18 23.76 -12.62
N THR A 71 -8.06 22.52 -12.15
CA THR A 71 -9.01 21.89 -11.21
C THR A 71 -8.80 22.37 -9.77
N ILE A 72 -7.55 22.44 -9.32
CA ILE A 72 -7.23 22.73 -7.90
C ILE A 72 -6.91 24.22 -7.65
N ARG A 73 -6.77 25.05 -8.70
CA ARG A 73 -6.35 26.45 -8.62
C ARG A 73 -7.19 27.30 -7.64
N ASN A 74 -8.50 27.04 -7.59
CA ASN A 74 -9.45 27.79 -6.77
C ASN A 74 -9.76 27.09 -5.43
N MET A 75 -9.07 25.97 -5.14
CA MET A 75 -9.22 25.27 -3.88
C MET A 75 -8.25 25.85 -2.86
N GLU A 76 -8.77 26.17 -1.70
CA GLU A 76 -7.98 26.73 -0.61
C GLU A 76 -8.40 26.14 0.73
N GLY A 77 -7.42 25.88 1.58
CA GLY A 77 -7.63 25.42 2.94
C GLY A 77 -6.32 25.34 3.70
N ASP A 78 -6.39 25.44 5.00
CA ASP A 78 -5.28 25.27 5.95
C ASP A 78 -5.28 23.85 6.56
N LEU A 79 -6.34 23.08 6.31
CA LEU A 79 -6.52 21.70 6.72
C LEU A 79 -7.00 20.88 5.52
N GLY A 80 -6.40 19.71 5.28
CA GLY A 80 -6.83 18.86 4.18
C GLY A 80 -6.36 17.43 4.29
N ILE A 81 -7.01 16.58 3.50
CA ILE A 81 -6.65 15.15 3.34
C ILE A 81 -6.62 14.77 1.87
N GLY A 82 -5.85 13.75 1.55
CA GLY A 82 -5.77 13.19 0.21
C GLY A 82 -5.64 11.68 0.22
N HIS A 83 -5.92 11.08 -0.93
CA HIS A 83 -5.88 9.64 -1.13
C HIS A 83 -5.43 9.27 -2.53
N VAL A 84 -4.64 8.21 -2.65
CA VAL A 84 -4.38 7.48 -3.89
C VAL A 84 -4.89 6.06 -3.72
N ARG A 85 -5.73 5.60 -4.66
CA ARG A 85 -6.44 4.33 -4.56
C ARG A 85 -5.88 3.30 -5.52
N TYR A 86 -5.76 2.08 -5.00
CA TYR A 86 -5.80 0.86 -5.76
C TYR A 86 -6.96 -0.01 -5.25
N SER A 87 -7.79 -0.58 -6.12
CA SER A 87 -8.96 -1.36 -5.68
C SER A 87 -8.55 -2.74 -5.17
N THR A 88 -8.63 -2.92 -3.85
CA THR A 88 -8.59 -4.23 -3.19
C THR A 88 -10.01 -4.76 -2.99
N THR A 89 -10.96 -3.85 -2.71
CA THR A 89 -12.38 -4.13 -2.54
C THR A 89 -13.20 -3.07 -3.28
N GLY A 90 -14.24 -3.49 -3.99
CA GLY A 90 -15.12 -2.62 -4.78
C GLY A 90 -14.63 -2.37 -6.22
N ALA A 91 -15.55 -1.92 -7.07
CA ALA A 91 -15.26 -1.66 -8.48
C ALA A 91 -14.32 -0.45 -8.67
N SER A 92 -13.59 -0.43 -9.80
CA SER A 92 -12.82 0.74 -10.25
C SER A 92 -13.76 1.73 -10.95
N VAL A 93 -14.48 2.52 -10.14
CA VAL A 93 -15.43 3.56 -10.56
C VAL A 93 -15.19 4.84 -9.76
N ALA A 94 -15.56 5.99 -10.33
CA ALA A 94 -15.30 7.30 -9.73
C ALA A 94 -15.96 7.48 -8.35
N GLU A 95 -17.12 6.86 -8.13
CA GLU A 95 -17.84 6.89 -6.86
C GLU A 95 -17.02 6.31 -5.72
N ASN A 96 -16.19 5.28 -6.02
CA ASN A 96 -15.31 4.62 -5.06
C ASN A 96 -14.00 5.37 -4.81
N ALA A 97 -13.71 6.45 -5.57
CA ALA A 97 -12.55 7.29 -5.30
C ALA A 97 -12.68 7.98 -3.95
N GLN A 98 -11.55 8.18 -3.28
CA GLN A 98 -11.45 8.81 -1.98
C GLN A 98 -10.68 10.13 -2.07
N PRO A 99 -10.84 11.08 -1.12
CA PRO A 99 -11.61 10.97 0.14
C PRO A 99 -13.12 10.84 -0.05
N LEU A 100 -13.78 10.11 0.86
CA LEU A 100 -15.24 10.13 0.98
C LEU A 100 -15.65 11.35 1.78
N VAL A 101 -16.50 12.20 1.21
CA VAL A 101 -16.99 13.44 1.86
C VAL A 101 -18.48 13.30 2.13
N LEU A 102 -18.85 13.37 3.40
CA LEU A 102 -20.22 13.21 3.87
C LEU A 102 -20.68 14.48 4.57
N SER A 103 -21.86 14.99 4.20
CA SER A 103 -22.56 16.03 4.94
C SER A 103 -23.65 15.41 5.80
N TYR A 104 -23.67 15.77 7.07
CA TYR A 104 -24.64 15.26 8.04
C TYR A 104 -24.98 16.33 9.10
N ILE A 105 -25.88 16.03 10.02
CA ILE A 105 -26.45 17.00 10.97
C ILE A 105 -25.41 17.78 11.82
N LYS A 106 -24.19 17.27 12.01
CA LYS A 106 -23.11 17.94 12.76
C LYS A 106 -22.09 18.67 11.88
N GLY A 107 -22.31 18.71 10.56
CA GLY A 107 -21.43 19.36 9.58
C GLY A 107 -20.92 18.40 8.53
N THR A 108 -19.68 18.58 8.11
CA THR A 108 -19.04 17.76 7.07
C THR A 108 -17.92 16.90 7.67
N LEU A 109 -17.77 15.69 7.14
CA LEU A 109 -16.71 14.74 7.43
C LEU A 109 -16.07 14.33 6.12
N ALA A 110 -14.75 14.26 6.08
CA ALA A 110 -14.01 13.63 4.99
C ALA A 110 -13.15 12.48 5.56
N LEU A 111 -13.05 11.37 4.83
CA LEU A 111 -12.34 10.17 5.25
C LEU A 111 -11.51 9.60 4.10
N ALA A 112 -10.24 9.31 4.39
CA ALA A 112 -9.34 8.54 3.56
C ALA A 112 -8.92 7.27 4.31
N HIS A 113 -8.96 6.12 3.64
CA HIS A 113 -8.73 4.80 4.21
C HIS A 113 -7.75 4.01 3.36
N ASN A 114 -6.71 3.51 3.99
CA ASN A 114 -5.81 2.49 3.44
C ASN A 114 -6.01 1.20 4.22
N GLY A 115 -6.50 0.15 3.57
CA GLY A 115 -6.69 -1.15 4.20
C GLY A 115 -7.90 -1.91 3.70
N ASN A 116 -8.30 -2.91 4.51
CA ASN A 116 -9.51 -3.70 4.27
C ASN A 116 -10.05 -4.26 5.58
N LEU A 117 -11.37 -4.19 5.75
CA LEU A 117 -12.08 -4.76 6.89
C LEU A 117 -12.63 -6.13 6.57
N ILE A 118 -12.45 -7.07 7.50
CA ILE A 118 -13.02 -8.43 7.38
C ILE A 118 -14.46 -8.52 7.89
N ASN A 119 -14.93 -7.57 8.68
CA ASN A 119 -16.30 -7.51 9.21
C ASN A 119 -17.19 -6.47 8.51
N THR A 120 -16.83 -6.03 7.32
CA THR A 120 -17.64 -5.08 6.51
C THR A 120 -19.09 -5.51 6.35
N PRO A 121 -19.44 -6.78 6.06
CA PRO A 121 -20.81 -7.19 5.89
C PRO A 121 -21.67 -6.96 7.14
N GLU A 122 -21.15 -7.31 8.33
CA GLU A 122 -21.83 -7.11 9.62
C GLU A 122 -22.10 -5.63 9.89
N LEU A 123 -21.05 -4.79 9.75
CA LEU A 123 -21.14 -3.36 9.97
C LEU A 123 -22.09 -2.67 8.97
N LYS A 124 -22.06 -3.09 7.72
CA LYS A 124 -22.95 -2.58 6.67
C LYS A 124 -24.41 -2.94 6.96
N TRP A 125 -24.66 -4.18 7.38
CA TRP A 125 -26.00 -4.65 7.73
C TRP A 125 -26.59 -3.86 8.89
N GLU A 126 -25.81 -3.60 9.96
CA GLU A 126 -26.24 -2.75 11.08
C GLU A 126 -26.70 -1.35 10.61
N LEU A 127 -26.04 -0.78 9.61
CA LEU A 127 -26.41 0.52 9.04
C LEU A 127 -27.67 0.44 8.17
N ILE A 128 -27.79 -0.58 7.32
CA ILE A 128 -28.95 -0.78 6.44
C ILE A 128 -30.24 -0.94 7.26
N GLN A 129 -30.20 -1.74 8.33
CA GLN A 129 -31.35 -1.88 9.23
C GLN A 129 -31.79 -0.56 9.88
N ASN A 130 -30.91 0.43 9.94
CA ASN A 130 -31.20 1.78 10.42
C ASN A 130 -31.45 2.80 9.29
N GLY A 131 -31.73 2.31 8.05
CA GLY A 131 -32.11 3.14 6.91
C GLY A 131 -30.97 3.78 6.14
N ALA A 132 -29.72 3.33 6.32
CA ALA A 132 -28.59 3.84 5.53
C ALA A 132 -28.67 3.39 4.07
N ILE A 133 -28.43 4.30 3.13
CA ILE A 133 -28.34 4.07 1.70
C ILE A 133 -26.88 4.24 1.28
N PHE A 134 -26.32 3.21 0.65
CA PHE A 134 -24.92 3.22 0.21
C PHE A 134 -24.81 3.60 -1.27
N HIS A 135 -23.82 4.42 -1.58
CA HIS A 135 -23.52 4.88 -2.95
C HIS A 135 -22.28 4.23 -3.51
N THR A 136 -21.43 3.64 -2.66
CA THR A 136 -20.20 2.97 -3.05
C THR A 136 -20.23 1.48 -2.70
N THR A 137 -19.27 0.75 -3.25
CA THR A 137 -19.08 -0.67 -2.93
C THR A 137 -17.92 -0.91 -1.96
N THR A 138 -17.41 0.18 -1.32
CA THR A 138 -16.22 0.13 -0.46
C THR A 138 -16.58 0.00 1.02
N ASP A 139 -15.70 -0.64 1.78
CA ASP A 139 -15.73 -0.66 3.24
C ASP A 139 -15.51 0.74 3.86
N SER A 140 -14.82 1.62 3.14
CA SER A 140 -14.55 3.00 3.56
C SER A 140 -15.84 3.79 3.77
N GLU A 141 -16.88 3.57 2.95
CA GLU A 141 -18.18 4.22 3.14
C GLU A 141 -18.88 3.69 4.41
N VAL A 142 -18.75 2.41 4.70
CA VAL A 142 -19.26 1.81 5.94
C VAL A 142 -18.60 2.45 7.16
N ILE A 143 -17.27 2.64 7.14
CA ILE A 143 -16.54 3.35 8.20
C ILE A 143 -17.07 4.78 8.35
N ALA A 144 -17.18 5.53 7.25
CA ALA A 144 -17.59 6.92 7.27
C ALA A 144 -19.02 7.09 7.84
N PHE A 145 -19.96 6.19 7.46
CA PHE A 145 -21.32 6.18 8.01
C PHE A 145 -21.35 5.85 9.51
N HIS A 146 -20.55 4.88 9.97
CA HIS A 146 -20.43 4.60 11.40
C HIS A 146 -19.89 5.82 12.18
N VAL A 147 -18.86 6.50 11.68
CA VAL A 147 -18.34 7.72 12.31
C VAL A 147 -19.41 8.81 12.36
N ALA A 148 -20.16 9.02 11.27
CA ALA A 148 -21.23 10.01 11.23
C ALA A 148 -22.35 9.68 12.23
N ARG A 149 -22.76 8.41 12.34
CA ARG A 149 -23.76 7.92 13.28
C ARG A 149 -23.31 8.07 14.73
N GLU A 150 -22.10 7.61 15.05
CA GLU A 150 -21.54 7.76 16.40
C GLU A 150 -21.40 9.25 16.78
N ARG A 151 -21.11 10.13 15.81
CA ARG A 151 -20.95 11.57 16.07
C ARG A 151 -22.25 12.26 16.50
N VAL A 152 -23.41 11.73 16.14
CA VAL A 152 -24.70 12.26 16.60
C VAL A 152 -24.80 12.16 18.13
N HIS A 153 -24.28 11.07 18.69
CA HIS A 153 -24.36 10.76 20.13
C HIS A 153 -23.06 11.06 20.92
N SER A 154 -21.99 11.46 20.24
CA SER A 154 -20.71 11.80 20.86
C SER A 154 -20.53 13.30 21.01
N LYS A 155 -19.84 13.74 22.06
CA LYS A 155 -19.54 15.16 22.31
C LYS A 155 -18.58 15.72 21.25
N THR A 156 -17.62 14.91 20.81
CA THR A 156 -16.56 15.32 19.87
C THR A 156 -16.43 14.33 18.70
N VAL A 157 -15.80 14.79 17.60
CA VAL A 157 -15.55 13.92 16.43
C VAL A 157 -14.53 12.83 16.76
N GLN A 158 -13.50 13.12 17.56
CA GLN A 158 -12.51 12.13 17.95
C GLN A 158 -13.12 11.01 18.80
N GLU A 159 -14.08 11.33 19.68
CA GLU A 159 -14.84 10.31 20.43
C GLU A 159 -15.63 9.40 19.47
N ALA A 160 -16.27 9.95 18.45
CA ALA A 160 -17.01 9.20 17.44
C ALA A 160 -16.10 8.28 16.61
N VAL A 161 -14.94 8.80 16.18
CA VAL A 161 -13.92 8.01 15.46
C VAL A 161 -13.42 6.87 16.34
N LEU A 162 -13.11 7.12 17.60
CA LEU A 162 -12.63 6.09 18.53
C LEU A 162 -13.69 5.00 18.77
N LYS A 163 -14.97 5.39 18.99
CA LYS A 163 -16.08 4.42 19.13
C LYS A 163 -16.26 3.55 17.88
N THR A 164 -16.13 4.17 16.71
CA THR A 164 -16.18 3.43 15.44
C THR A 164 -14.99 2.48 15.34
N ALA A 165 -13.76 2.96 15.57
CA ALA A 165 -12.54 2.15 15.44
C ALA A 165 -12.55 0.91 16.33
N ARG A 166 -13.19 0.94 17.52
CA ARG A 166 -13.39 -0.24 18.37
C ARG A 166 -14.22 -1.36 17.74
N LYS A 167 -15.05 -1.03 16.72
CA LYS A 167 -15.89 -2.01 16.01
C LYS A 167 -15.20 -2.61 14.80
N LEU A 168 -14.16 -1.95 14.30
CA LEU A 168 -13.49 -2.34 13.07
C LEU A 168 -12.59 -3.56 13.31
N LYS A 169 -12.68 -4.55 12.42
CA LYS A 169 -11.80 -5.72 12.36
C LYS A 169 -11.14 -5.78 11.00
N GLY A 170 -9.82 -5.82 10.97
CA GLY A 170 -9.02 -5.82 9.74
C GLY A 170 -7.76 -4.99 9.86
N GLY A 171 -7.09 -4.76 8.73
CA GLY A 171 -5.96 -3.84 8.65
C GLY A 171 -6.43 -2.48 8.14
N TYR A 172 -6.12 -1.39 8.85
CA TYR A 172 -6.51 -0.06 8.41
C TYR A 172 -5.57 1.04 8.91
N ALA A 173 -5.35 2.04 8.07
CA ALA A 173 -4.90 3.36 8.43
C ALA A 173 -5.94 4.37 7.95
N LEU A 174 -6.51 5.14 8.88
CA LEU A 174 -7.54 6.14 8.60
C LEU A 174 -6.97 7.54 8.76
N VAL A 175 -7.30 8.41 7.82
CA VAL A 175 -7.13 9.86 7.98
C VAL A 175 -8.51 10.50 7.83
N VAL A 176 -8.98 11.09 8.91
CA VAL A 176 -10.31 11.67 9.02
C VAL A 176 -10.20 13.18 9.25
N MET A 177 -10.95 13.93 8.47
CA MET A 177 -11.02 15.39 8.58
C MET A 177 -12.45 15.83 8.95
N SER A 178 -12.57 16.62 9.98
CA SER A 178 -13.71 17.54 10.17
C SER A 178 -13.27 18.95 9.76
N PRO A 179 -14.15 19.95 9.67
CA PRO A 179 -13.74 21.31 9.27
C PRO A 179 -12.64 21.95 10.11
N ARG A 180 -12.30 21.40 11.28
CA ARG A 180 -11.34 22.00 12.24
C ARG A 180 -10.39 21.01 12.90
N LYS A 181 -10.41 19.74 12.52
CA LYS A 181 -9.56 18.70 13.13
C LYS A 181 -9.11 17.72 12.09
N LEU A 182 -7.85 17.33 12.19
CA LEU A 182 -7.26 16.21 11.48
C LEU A 182 -7.05 15.06 12.48
N ILE A 183 -7.50 13.87 12.13
CA ILE A 183 -7.43 12.68 12.98
C ILE A 183 -6.77 11.56 12.18
N GLY A 184 -5.72 10.94 12.73
CA GLY A 184 -5.13 9.71 12.20
C GLY A 184 -5.45 8.55 13.14
N VAL A 185 -5.76 7.38 12.57
CA VAL A 185 -5.96 6.15 13.35
C VAL A 185 -5.21 5.02 12.67
N ARG A 186 -4.41 4.27 13.43
CA ARG A 186 -3.74 3.06 12.98
C ARG A 186 -4.39 1.85 13.61
N ASP A 187 -4.57 0.77 12.84
CA ASP A 187 -5.16 -0.47 13.34
C ASP A 187 -4.40 -1.05 14.56
N PRO A 188 -5.08 -1.80 15.45
CA PRO A 188 -4.48 -2.31 16.70
C PRO A 188 -3.29 -3.23 16.53
N LEU A 189 -3.12 -3.85 15.36
CA LEU A 189 -2.00 -4.74 15.05
C LEU A 189 -0.86 -4.04 14.30
N GLY A 190 -1.11 -2.83 13.74
CA GLY A 190 -0.15 -2.10 12.92
C GLY A 190 0.04 -2.72 11.54
N LEU A 191 -0.98 -3.41 11.02
CA LEU A 191 -0.97 -4.02 9.67
C LEU A 191 -0.72 -2.99 8.57
N LYS A 192 -1.31 -1.79 8.73
CA LYS A 192 -1.12 -0.69 7.78
C LYS A 192 -0.26 0.42 8.38
N PRO A 193 0.63 1.02 7.58
CA PRO A 193 1.51 2.07 8.07
C PRO A 193 0.81 3.43 8.16
N LEU A 194 1.22 4.22 9.14
CA LEU A 194 0.87 5.63 9.26
C LEU A 194 1.97 6.34 10.06
N CYS A 195 2.47 7.47 9.57
CA CYS A 195 3.50 8.25 10.23
C CYS A 195 3.10 9.73 10.39
N LEU A 196 3.76 10.39 11.34
CA LEU A 196 3.62 11.80 11.65
C LEU A 196 4.88 12.55 11.24
N GLY A 197 4.71 13.64 10.53
CA GLY A 197 5.74 14.64 10.24
C GLY A 197 5.37 16.03 10.71
N LYS A 198 6.37 16.90 10.78
CA LYS A 198 6.22 18.29 11.16
C LYS A 198 7.12 19.21 10.34
N ARG A 199 6.60 20.37 9.95
CA ARG A 199 7.34 21.48 9.37
C ARG A 199 6.81 22.77 10.00
N ASP A 200 7.62 23.47 10.77
CA ASP A 200 7.19 24.64 11.54
C ASP A 200 5.92 24.34 12.37
N ASN A 201 4.82 25.04 12.13
CA ASN A 201 3.51 24.80 12.75
C ASN A 201 2.58 23.92 11.89
N THR A 202 3.11 23.29 10.85
CA THR A 202 2.36 22.38 9.97
C THR A 202 2.61 20.93 10.38
N TYR A 203 1.54 20.18 10.60
CA TYR A 203 1.59 18.75 10.90
C TYR A 203 1.10 17.93 9.71
N VAL A 204 1.76 16.81 9.45
CA VAL A 204 1.48 15.93 8.33
C VAL A 204 1.31 14.50 8.81
N LEU A 205 0.26 13.83 8.34
CA LEU A 205 0.04 12.38 8.46
C LEU A 205 0.18 11.74 7.09
N ALA A 206 0.91 10.65 6.98
CA ALA A 206 1.08 9.96 5.70
C ALA A 206 1.26 8.45 5.88
N SER A 207 0.92 7.68 4.86
CA SER A 207 1.21 6.25 4.83
C SER A 207 2.70 5.95 4.88
N GLU A 208 3.54 6.81 4.30
CA GLU A 208 5.00 6.63 4.25
C GLU A 208 5.77 7.92 4.48
N SER A 209 6.97 7.80 5.06
CA SER A 209 7.83 8.94 5.36
C SER A 209 8.35 9.67 4.10
N CYS A 210 8.42 9.02 2.94
CA CYS A 210 8.76 9.68 1.67
C CYS A 210 7.79 10.82 1.31
N ALA A 211 6.52 10.70 1.71
CA ALA A 211 5.54 11.75 1.49
C ALA A 211 5.76 12.96 2.42
N LEU A 212 6.31 12.75 3.61
CA LEU A 212 6.73 13.83 4.51
C LEU A 212 7.87 14.63 3.87
N THR A 213 8.89 13.92 3.40
CA THR A 213 10.06 14.54 2.73
C THR A 213 9.63 15.36 1.51
N SER A 214 8.67 14.87 0.72
CA SER A 214 8.19 15.57 -0.49
C SER A 214 7.53 16.92 -0.22
N VAL A 215 7.05 17.14 1.00
CA VAL A 215 6.43 18.42 1.42
C VAL A 215 7.32 19.22 2.38
N GLY A 216 8.59 18.81 2.54
CA GLY A 216 9.57 19.47 3.41
C GLY A 216 9.28 19.28 4.91
N ALA A 217 8.50 18.27 5.29
CA ALA A 217 8.25 17.94 6.68
C ALA A 217 9.30 16.92 7.19
N GLU A 218 9.80 17.15 8.40
CA GLU A 218 10.65 16.20 9.09
C GLU A 218 9.82 15.05 9.67
N PHE A 219 10.36 13.84 9.60
CA PHE A 219 9.76 12.67 10.24
C PHE A 219 9.84 12.82 11.76
N VAL A 220 8.71 12.77 12.43
CA VAL A 220 8.63 12.82 13.89
C VAL A 220 8.65 11.41 14.46
N ARG A 221 7.69 10.57 14.04
CA ARG A 221 7.57 9.16 14.43
C ARG A 221 6.50 8.42 13.62
N ASP A 222 6.51 7.13 13.69
CA ASP A 222 5.36 6.33 13.29
C ASP A 222 4.21 6.49 14.31
N ILE A 223 2.97 6.35 13.85
CA ILE A 223 1.80 6.21 14.72
C ILE A 223 1.81 4.76 15.23
N GLU A 224 1.73 4.59 16.54
CA GLU A 224 1.78 3.26 17.14
C GLU A 224 0.55 2.40 16.78
N PRO A 225 0.68 1.06 16.74
CA PRO A 225 -0.47 0.19 16.59
C PRO A 225 -1.55 0.46 17.63
N GLY A 226 -2.78 0.71 17.18
CA GLY A 226 -3.92 1.05 18.05
C GLY A 226 -3.90 2.49 18.57
N GLU A 227 -3.06 3.37 18.01
CA GLU A 227 -3.06 4.78 18.36
C GLU A 227 -4.01 5.56 17.45
N MET A 228 -4.74 6.48 18.06
CA MET A 228 -5.45 7.58 17.43
C MET A 228 -4.77 8.90 17.79
N ILE A 229 -4.36 9.66 16.80
CA ILE A 229 -3.82 11.01 16.96
C ILE A 229 -4.82 12.04 16.46
N THR A 230 -5.01 13.13 17.23
CA THR A 230 -5.87 14.25 16.87
C THR A 230 -5.03 15.52 16.81
N ILE A 231 -5.04 16.20 15.67
CA ILE A 231 -4.38 17.49 15.44
C ILE A 231 -5.46 18.58 15.34
N SER A 232 -5.32 19.62 16.15
CA SER A 232 -6.22 20.75 16.18
C SER A 232 -5.43 22.03 16.47
N LYS A 233 -6.08 23.19 16.46
CA LYS A 233 -5.44 24.45 16.87
C LYS A 233 -4.88 24.44 18.30
N ASN A 234 -5.27 23.48 19.12
CA ASN A 234 -4.75 23.31 20.48
C ASN A 234 -3.50 22.39 20.53
N GLY A 235 -3.01 21.95 19.37
CA GLY A 235 -1.89 21.04 19.26
C GLY A 235 -2.30 19.59 18.98
N ILE A 236 -1.46 18.66 19.40
CA ILE A 236 -1.62 17.21 19.17
C ILE A 236 -2.09 16.53 20.45
N GLU A 237 -3.10 15.68 20.32
CA GLU A 237 -3.56 14.76 21.35
C GLU A 237 -3.39 13.30 20.84
N SER A 238 -2.82 12.43 21.67
CA SER A 238 -2.68 10.99 21.39
C SER A 238 -3.60 10.19 22.32
N ASN A 239 -4.27 9.19 21.75
CA ASN A 239 -5.09 8.22 22.48
C ASN A 239 -4.71 6.80 22.05
N LYS A 240 -4.34 5.95 23.00
CA LYS A 240 -3.88 4.56 22.76
C LYS A 240 -4.87 3.50 23.26
N GLU A 241 -6.15 3.84 23.45
CA GLU A 241 -7.16 2.92 23.97
C GLU A 241 -7.44 1.72 23.06
N LEU A 242 -7.09 1.80 21.76
CA LEU A 242 -7.23 0.67 20.84
C LEU A 242 -6.05 -0.30 20.88
N SER A 243 -4.97 0.05 21.55
CA SER A 243 -3.76 -0.80 21.61
C SER A 243 -4.04 -2.09 22.39
N THR A 244 -3.68 -3.21 21.78
CA THR A 244 -3.82 -4.55 22.40
C THR A 244 -2.50 -5.09 22.94
N GLY A 245 -1.39 -4.38 22.70
CA GLY A 245 -0.03 -4.83 22.99
C GLY A 245 0.46 -5.95 22.05
N LYS A 246 -0.37 -6.42 21.12
CA LYS A 246 -0.01 -7.39 20.09
C LYS A 246 0.20 -6.64 18.78
N HIS A 247 1.30 -6.93 18.10
CA HIS A 247 1.62 -6.31 16.82
C HIS A 247 1.80 -7.38 15.73
N ALA A 248 1.50 -7.02 14.48
CA ALA A 248 1.64 -7.90 13.32
C ALA A 248 1.80 -7.05 12.05
N HIS A 249 2.94 -6.39 11.91
CA HIS A 249 3.21 -5.52 10.74
C HIS A 249 3.19 -6.32 9.44
N CYS A 250 2.58 -5.77 8.40
CA CYS A 250 2.53 -6.46 7.11
C CYS A 250 3.94 -6.62 6.53
N VAL A 251 4.42 -7.85 6.41
CA VAL A 251 5.75 -8.13 5.87
C VAL A 251 5.93 -7.63 4.44
N PHE A 252 4.85 -7.61 3.65
CA PHE A 252 4.89 -7.23 2.25
C PHE A 252 5.11 -5.72 2.02
N GLU A 253 4.85 -4.90 3.03
CA GLU A 253 5.27 -3.49 3.03
C GLU A 253 6.81 -3.38 2.92
N TYR A 254 7.57 -4.22 3.62
CA TYR A 254 9.04 -4.22 3.59
C TYR A 254 9.60 -4.88 2.32
N ILE A 255 8.92 -5.91 1.79
CA ILE A 255 9.37 -6.62 0.58
C ILE A 255 9.11 -5.79 -0.67
N TYR A 256 7.91 -5.18 -0.80
CA TYR A 256 7.46 -4.62 -2.06
C TYR A 256 6.84 -3.22 -1.97
N PHE A 257 5.79 -2.99 -1.14
CA PHE A 257 4.97 -1.79 -1.28
C PHE A 257 5.71 -0.49 -0.99
N ALA A 258 6.41 -0.41 0.15
CA ALA A 258 7.03 0.83 0.56
C ALA A 258 8.15 1.27 -0.39
N ARG A 259 8.26 2.56 -0.60
CA ARG A 259 9.36 3.16 -1.37
C ARG A 259 10.70 2.96 -0.64
N LEU A 260 11.78 2.83 -1.41
CA LEU A 260 13.12 2.53 -0.88
C LEU A 260 13.64 3.58 0.11
N ASP A 261 13.29 4.83 -0.11
CA ASP A 261 13.68 5.97 0.73
C ASP A 261 12.77 6.16 1.96
N SER A 262 11.77 5.29 2.14
CA SER A 262 10.90 5.32 3.31
C SER A 262 11.52 4.63 4.52
N MET A 263 11.18 5.16 5.70
CA MET A 263 11.34 4.51 6.99
C MET A 263 9.97 4.16 7.56
N MET A 264 9.82 2.96 8.12
CA MET A 264 8.56 2.43 8.63
C MET A 264 8.84 1.57 9.85
N ASP A 265 8.18 1.90 10.96
CA ASP A 265 8.35 1.22 12.26
C ASP A 265 9.83 1.10 12.67
N GLY A 266 10.62 2.18 12.43
CA GLY A 266 12.05 2.24 12.73
C GLY A 266 12.96 1.52 11.75
N VAL A 267 12.41 0.91 10.68
CA VAL A 267 13.17 0.16 9.66
C VAL A 267 13.26 0.93 8.36
N LYS A 268 14.47 1.16 7.87
CA LYS A 268 14.71 1.70 6.53
C LYS A 268 14.45 0.61 5.48
N ILE A 269 13.56 0.89 4.54
CA ILE A 269 13.12 -0.08 3.53
C ILE A 269 14.27 -0.57 2.65
N TYR A 270 15.16 0.35 2.22
CA TYR A 270 16.35 -0.02 1.46
C TYR A 270 17.19 -1.08 2.19
N ASP A 271 17.50 -0.83 3.47
CA ASP A 271 18.34 -1.74 4.28
C ASP A 271 17.64 -3.10 4.49
N ALA A 272 16.32 -3.11 4.67
CA ALA A 272 15.54 -4.34 4.78
C ALA A 272 15.68 -5.21 3.52
N ARG A 273 15.52 -4.62 2.33
CA ARG A 273 15.63 -5.36 1.07
C ARG A 273 17.07 -5.81 0.78
N ILE A 274 18.08 -5.05 1.16
CA ILE A 274 19.49 -5.50 1.11
C ILE A 274 19.69 -6.73 2.00
N ARG A 275 19.20 -6.72 3.25
CA ARG A 275 19.27 -7.89 4.17
C ARG A 275 18.57 -9.10 3.58
N GLY A 276 17.39 -8.91 2.95
CA GLY A 276 16.68 -9.97 2.25
C GLY A 276 17.52 -10.61 1.14
N GLY A 277 18.16 -9.80 0.31
CA GLY A 277 19.05 -10.28 -0.74
C GLY A 277 20.25 -11.07 -0.22
N LYS A 278 20.88 -10.62 0.87
CA LYS A 278 21.96 -11.38 1.53
C LYS A 278 21.50 -12.74 2.04
N SER A 279 20.30 -12.81 2.62
CA SER A 279 19.72 -14.07 3.09
C SER A 279 19.46 -15.05 1.93
N LEU A 280 18.99 -14.54 0.79
CA LEU A 280 18.81 -15.33 -0.43
C LEU A 280 20.13 -15.93 -0.94
N ALA A 281 21.22 -15.15 -0.93
CA ALA A 281 22.52 -15.64 -1.38
C ALA A 281 23.05 -16.78 -0.49
N LYS A 282 22.83 -16.67 0.83
CA LYS A 282 23.19 -17.74 1.79
C LYS A 282 22.39 -19.03 1.56
N SER A 283 21.08 -18.89 1.31
CA SER A 283 20.18 -20.03 1.17
C SER A 283 20.30 -20.73 -0.18
N TYR A 284 20.59 -19.97 -1.23
CA TYR A 284 20.58 -20.45 -2.61
C TYR A 284 21.81 -19.95 -3.39
N PRO A 285 23.03 -20.36 -2.98
CA PRO A 285 24.25 -20.03 -3.73
C PRO A 285 24.21 -20.68 -5.10
N VAL A 286 24.81 -19.99 -6.09
CA VAL A 286 24.94 -20.51 -7.46
C VAL A 286 26.18 -19.90 -8.10
N ASP A 287 26.80 -20.64 -9.02
CA ASP A 287 27.89 -20.13 -9.84
C ASP A 287 27.31 -19.36 -11.03
N ALA A 288 27.53 -18.07 -11.08
CA ALA A 288 27.01 -17.16 -12.09
C ALA A 288 27.95 -15.98 -12.34
N ASP A 289 27.73 -15.26 -13.44
CA ASP A 289 28.59 -14.21 -13.92
C ASP A 289 28.01 -12.79 -13.64
N LEU A 290 26.70 -12.71 -13.37
CA LEU A 290 26.00 -11.45 -13.17
C LEU A 290 24.79 -11.63 -12.24
N VAL A 291 24.65 -10.75 -11.24
CA VAL A 291 23.42 -10.57 -10.47
C VAL A 291 22.68 -9.34 -10.99
N THR A 292 21.40 -9.47 -11.26
CA THR A 292 20.53 -8.38 -11.68
C THR A 292 19.18 -8.44 -10.99
N GLY A 293 18.54 -7.29 -10.79
CA GLY A 293 17.18 -7.20 -10.24
C GLY A 293 16.16 -6.88 -11.31
N VAL A 294 14.96 -7.40 -11.15
CA VAL A 294 13.81 -6.92 -11.93
C VAL A 294 13.49 -5.47 -11.51
N PRO A 295 13.49 -4.54 -12.45
CA PRO A 295 13.21 -3.14 -12.12
C PRO A 295 11.74 -2.92 -11.68
N GLU A 296 11.47 -2.15 -10.59
CA GLU A 296 12.51 -1.55 -9.73
C GLU A 296 12.62 -2.30 -8.39
N SER A 297 11.61 -3.12 -8.05
CA SER A 297 11.46 -3.79 -6.75
C SER A 297 12.57 -4.77 -6.40
N GLY A 298 13.05 -5.54 -7.41
CA GLY A 298 14.10 -6.55 -7.22
C GLY A 298 15.53 -5.98 -7.09
N ILE A 299 15.76 -4.71 -7.48
CA ILE A 299 17.11 -4.15 -7.54
C ILE A 299 17.83 -4.15 -6.18
N PRO A 300 17.23 -3.70 -5.05
CA PRO A 300 17.94 -3.70 -3.77
C PRO A 300 18.25 -5.10 -3.25
N ALA A 301 17.34 -6.04 -3.43
CA ALA A 301 17.58 -7.44 -3.06
C ALA A 301 18.69 -8.06 -3.93
N ALA A 302 18.73 -7.75 -5.23
CA ALA A 302 19.81 -8.17 -6.11
C ALA A 302 21.17 -7.60 -5.67
N LYS A 303 21.20 -6.32 -5.25
CA LYS A 303 22.40 -5.70 -4.69
C LYS A 303 22.86 -6.44 -3.43
N GLY A 304 21.93 -6.77 -2.51
CA GLY A 304 22.24 -7.55 -1.31
C GLY A 304 22.75 -8.95 -1.64
N TYR A 305 22.14 -9.62 -2.62
CA TYR A 305 22.62 -10.93 -3.11
C TYR A 305 24.04 -10.86 -3.66
N SER A 306 24.34 -9.84 -4.48
CA SER A 306 25.68 -9.60 -5.02
C SER A 306 26.73 -9.36 -3.93
N GLU A 307 26.42 -8.55 -2.92
CA GLU A 307 27.34 -8.27 -1.80
C GLU A 307 27.69 -9.51 -0.98
N GLU A 308 26.75 -10.42 -0.81
CA GLU A 308 26.96 -11.66 -0.04
C GLU A 308 27.64 -12.75 -0.86
N SER A 309 27.25 -12.90 -2.14
CA SER A 309 27.76 -13.97 -3.01
C SER A 309 29.10 -13.64 -3.65
N GLY A 310 29.47 -12.34 -3.70
CA GLY A 310 30.65 -11.86 -4.44
C GLY A 310 30.46 -11.82 -5.97
N ILE A 311 29.33 -12.26 -6.51
CA ILE A 311 29.02 -12.18 -7.94
C ILE A 311 28.72 -10.71 -8.31
N PRO A 312 29.30 -10.16 -9.40
CA PRO A 312 29.13 -8.77 -9.78
C PRO A 312 27.66 -8.38 -9.99
N PHE A 313 27.22 -7.24 -9.44
CA PHE A 313 25.92 -6.64 -9.73
C PHE A 313 25.97 -5.84 -11.03
N GLY A 314 24.93 -5.92 -11.85
CA GLY A 314 24.75 -5.09 -13.04
C GLY A 314 23.30 -5.06 -13.53
N PHE A 315 23.04 -4.18 -14.47
CA PHE A 315 21.71 -4.06 -15.08
C PHE A 315 21.60 -4.97 -16.30
N ALA A 316 20.64 -5.88 -16.31
CA ALA A 316 20.25 -6.64 -17.48
C ALA A 316 19.04 -6.02 -18.22
N PHE A 317 18.30 -5.15 -17.54
CA PHE A 317 17.13 -4.47 -18.08
C PHE A 317 17.25 -2.96 -18.00
N TYR A 318 16.73 -2.29 -19.01
CA TYR A 318 16.45 -0.86 -19.02
C TYR A 318 14.96 -0.63 -18.86
N ASN A 319 14.56 0.14 -17.86
CA ASN A 319 13.16 0.54 -17.63
C ASN A 319 12.91 1.91 -18.27
N ASN A 320 11.98 1.99 -19.22
CA ASN A 320 11.58 3.26 -19.82
C ASN A 320 10.63 4.00 -18.88
N SER A 321 11.14 4.97 -18.14
CA SER A 321 10.40 5.78 -17.17
C SER A 321 9.34 6.70 -17.78
N TYR A 322 9.40 6.97 -19.09
CA TYR A 322 8.38 7.77 -19.80
C TYR A 322 7.11 6.98 -20.12
N ILE A 323 7.14 5.64 -19.97
CA ILE A 323 5.98 4.78 -20.16
C ILE A 323 5.41 4.41 -18.80
N GLY A 324 4.23 4.99 -18.48
CA GLY A 324 3.49 4.66 -17.27
C GLY A 324 3.09 3.18 -17.20
N ARG A 325 2.51 2.74 -16.09
CA ARG A 325 1.99 1.36 -15.96
C ARG A 325 0.84 1.14 -16.94
N THR A 326 0.95 0.06 -17.73
CA THR A 326 0.07 -0.26 -18.86
C THR A 326 -1.14 -1.11 -18.46
N PHE A 327 -1.76 -0.84 -17.31
CA PHE A 327 -2.85 -1.68 -16.77
C PHE A 327 -4.20 -1.56 -17.50
N ILE A 328 -4.39 -0.54 -18.33
CA ILE A 328 -5.70 -0.21 -18.93
C ILE A 328 -5.75 -0.59 -20.42
N LYS A 329 -5.07 -1.67 -20.84
CA LYS A 329 -5.21 -2.14 -22.21
C LYS A 329 -6.09 -3.37 -22.29
N PRO A 330 -7.14 -3.36 -23.15
CA PRO A 330 -8.20 -4.37 -23.16
C PRO A 330 -7.77 -5.74 -23.66
N THR A 331 -6.71 -5.85 -24.48
CA THR A 331 -6.32 -7.13 -25.09
C THR A 331 -4.99 -7.66 -24.57
N GLN A 332 -4.85 -9.00 -24.54
CA GLN A 332 -3.61 -9.71 -24.14
C GLN A 332 -2.43 -9.29 -25.03
N LYS A 333 -2.64 -9.16 -26.34
CA LYS A 333 -1.61 -8.78 -27.32
C LYS A 333 -1.09 -7.33 -27.10
N GLU A 334 -1.95 -6.41 -26.71
CA GLU A 334 -1.56 -5.04 -26.38
C GLU A 334 -0.80 -4.98 -25.05
N ARG A 335 -1.12 -5.85 -24.08
CA ARG A 335 -0.38 -5.97 -22.82
C ARG A 335 1.03 -6.50 -23.05
N GLU A 336 1.20 -7.50 -23.91
CA GLU A 336 2.52 -8.06 -24.29
C GLU A 336 3.38 -7.03 -25.02
N SER A 337 2.82 -6.32 -26.01
CA SER A 337 3.50 -5.22 -26.70
C SER A 337 3.94 -4.10 -25.75
N SER A 338 3.14 -3.83 -24.71
CA SER A 338 3.44 -2.80 -23.72
C SER A 338 4.58 -3.19 -22.76
N VAL A 339 4.76 -4.49 -22.50
CA VAL A 339 5.91 -4.97 -21.72
C VAL A 339 7.22 -4.72 -22.46
N HIS A 340 7.27 -4.99 -23.77
CA HIS A 340 8.45 -4.72 -24.60
C HIS A 340 8.77 -3.22 -24.72
N LEU A 341 7.76 -2.34 -24.69
CA LEU A 341 7.97 -0.89 -24.70
C LEU A 341 8.54 -0.39 -23.36
N LYS A 342 8.17 -1.04 -22.26
CA LYS A 342 8.54 -0.61 -20.91
C LYS A 342 9.89 -1.16 -20.46
N LEU A 343 10.19 -2.42 -20.78
CA LEU A 343 11.41 -3.12 -20.39
C LEU A 343 12.15 -3.60 -21.63
N SER A 344 13.42 -3.21 -21.78
CA SER A 344 14.33 -3.68 -22.81
C SER A 344 15.50 -4.40 -22.15
N VAL A 345 15.98 -5.49 -22.77
CA VAL A 345 17.20 -6.19 -22.34
C VAL A 345 18.42 -5.46 -22.86
N LEU A 346 19.44 -5.36 -22.03
CA LEU A 346 20.77 -4.84 -22.39
C LEU A 346 21.63 -6.01 -22.89
N ASP A 347 21.59 -6.27 -24.20
CA ASP A 347 22.24 -7.45 -24.83
C ASP A 347 23.73 -7.55 -24.49
N SER A 348 24.45 -6.42 -24.47
CA SER A 348 25.88 -6.37 -24.13
C SER A 348 26.19 -6.79 -22.69
N ALA A 349 25.22 -6.61 -21.78
CA ALA A 349 25.36 -7.02 -20.39
C ALA A 349 25.01 -8.50 -20.15
N VAL A 350 24.22 -9.10 -21.03
CA VAL A 350 23.58 -10.41 -20.85
C VAL A 350 24.23 -11.53 -21.67
N LYS A 351 24.65 -11.22 -22.90
CA LYS A 351 25.09 -12.23 -23.87
C LYS A 351 26.28 -13.05 -23.34
N GLY A 352 26.13 -14.38 -23.38
CA GLY A 352 27.16 -15.33 -22.97
C GLY A 352 27.36 -15.44 -21.45
N LYS A 353 26.42 -14.93 -20.62
CA LYS A 353 26.51 -14.96 -19.16
C LYS A 353 25.47 -15.88 -18.53
N ARG A 354 25.83 -16.44 -17.38
CA ARG A 354 24.93 -17.07 -16.41
C ARG A 354 24.44 -15.96 -15.45
N ILE A 355 23.12 -15.82 -15.30
CA ILE A 355 22.50 -14.67 -14.64
C ILE A 355 21.74 -15.12 -13.41
N VAL A 356 21.96 -14.45 -12.28
CA VAL A 356 21.03 -14.47 -11.14
C VAL A 356 20.04 -13.33 -11.32
N LEU A 357 18.78 -13.67 -11.57
CA LEU A 357 17.67 -12.73 -11.68
C LEU A 357 16.92 -12.69 -10.36
N VAL A 358 16.93 -11.53 -9.69
CA VAL A 358 16.24 -11.33 -8.41
C VAL A 358 14.96 -10.54 -8.62
N ASP A 359 13.84 -11.05 -8.07
CA ASP A 359 12.55 -10.35 -8.06
C ASP A 359 11.93 -10.38 -6.66
N ASP A 360 10.88 -9.60 -6.41
CA ASP A 360 10.21 -9.54 -5.12
C ASP A 360 9.30 -10.76 -4.87
N SER A 361 8.54 -11.21 -5.88
CA SER A 361 7.51 -12.22 -5.70
C SER A 361 7.09 -12.91 -7.02
N ILE A 362 6.59 -14.14 -6.92
CA ILE A 362 5.88 -14.84 -7.99
C ILE A 362 4.45 -15.15 -7.53
N VAL A 363 3.45 -14.62 -8.26
CA VAL A 363 2.02 -14.89 -8.00
C VAL A 363 1.46 -15.88 -9.03
N ARG A 364 1.53 -15.52 -10.31
CA ARG A 364 1.02 -16.34 -11.44
C ARG A 364 2.13 -16.86 -12.35
N GLY A 365 3.37 -16.44 -12.19
CA GLY A 365 4.53 -16.86 -12.98
C GLY A 365 4.66 -16.25 -14.38
N THR A 366 3.63 -15.65 -14.96
CA THR A 366 3.63 -15.16 -16.35
C THR A 366 4.64 -14.03 -16.60
N THR A 367 4.79 -13.11 -15.64
CA THR A 367 5.73 -11.98 -15.76
C THR A 367 7.16 -12.47 -15.78
N ILE A 368 7.55 -13.27 -14.79
CA ILE A 368 8.93 -13.77 -14.67
C ILE A 368 9.29 -14.68 -15.84
N ALA A 369 8.38 -15.52 -16.33
CA ALA A 369 8.58 -16.35 -17.52
C ALA A 369 8.88 -15.50 -18.76
N ASN A 370 8.21 -14.37 -18.94
CA ASN A 370 8.48 -13.45 -20.05
C ASN A 370 9.86 -12.81 -19.92
N LEU A 371 10.28 -12.39 -18.70
CA LEU A 371 11.60 -11.82 -18.47
C LEU A 371 12.71 -12.84 -18.76
N ILE A 372 12.55 -14.09 -18.30
CA ILE A 372 13.51 -15.18 -18.58
C ILE A 372 13.63 -15.40 -20.09
N ARG A 373 12.50 -15.45 -20.80
CA ARG A 373 12.48 -15.62 -22.28
C ARG A 373 13.23 -14.47 -22.97
N MET A 374 13.06 -13.24 -22.51
CA MET A 374 13.77 -12.07 -23.04
C MET A 374 15.28 -12.19 -22.81
N LEU A 375 15.73 -12.59 -21.61
CA LEU A 375 17.14 -12.79 -21.29
C LEU A 375 17.76 -13.93 -22.14
N LYS A 376 17.09 -15.08 -22.25
CA LYS A 376 17.56 -16.21 -23.07
C LYS A 376 17.63 -15.84 -24.56
N LYS A 377 16.64 -15.07 -25.06
CA LYS A 377 16.66 -14.54 -26.44
C LYS A 377 17.84 -13.56 -26.68
N ALA A 378 18.23 -12.79 -25.68
CA ALA A 378 19.39 -11.91 -25.72
C ALA A 378 20.74 -12.65 -25.56
N GLY A 379 20.72 -13.97 -25.37
CA GLY A 379 21.91 -14.84 -25.33
C GLY A 379 22.43 -15.14 -23.93
N ALA A 380 21.61 -15.03 -22.89
CA ALA A 380 21.93 -15.58 -21.58
C ALA A 380 22.13 -17.11 -21.66
N LEU A 381 23.17 -17.63 -21.04
CA LEU A 381 23.45 -19.07 -20.98
C LEU A 381 22.54 -19.76 -19.98
N GLU A 382 22.43 -19.20 -18.78
CA GLU A 382 21.59 -19.67 -17.69
C GLU A 382 20.89 -18.49 -17.00
N VAL A 383 19.69 -18.74 -16.45
CA VAL A 383 18.93 -17.77 -15.67
C VAL A 383 18.45 -18.41 -14.36
N HIS A 384 19.11 -18.07 -13.27
CA HIS A 384 18.81 -18.53 -11.92
C HIS A 384 17.91 -17.52 -11.21
N VAL A 385 16.68 -17.89 -10.92
CA VAL A 385 15.70 -16.98 -10.30
C VAL A 385 15.79 -17.03 -8.78
N ARG A 386 15.78 -15.86 -8.15
CA ARG A 386 15.78 -15.69 -6.68
C ARG A 386 14.68 -14.72 -6.29
N ILE A 387 13.79 -15.15 -5.42
CA ILE A 387 12.59 -14.40 -5.03
C ILE A 387 12.73 -13.96 -3.58
N SER A 388 12.65 -12.65 -3.34
CA SER A 388 12.85 -12.06 -2.01
C SER A 388 11.63 -12.15 -1.07
N SER A 389 10.59 -12.88 -1.47
CA SER A 389 9.51 -13.36 -0.60
C SER A 389 9.49 -14.88 -0.54
N PRO A 390 8.87 -15.46 0.50
CA PRO A 390 8.39 -16.85 0.45
C PRO A 390 7.32 -17.03 -0.64
N PRO A 391 6.99 -18.28 -1.04
CA PRO A 391 5.90 -18.54 -1.96
C PRO A 391 4.56 -18.11 -1.37
N PHE A 392 3.70 -17.46 -2.19
CA PHE A 392 2.33 -17.14 -1.81
C PHE A 392 1.46 -18.39 -1.84
N LEU A 393 0.95 -18.77 -0.68
CA LEU A 393 0.13 -19.97 -0.48
C LEU A 393 -1.32 -19.65 -0.11
N HIS A 394 -1.57 -18.45 0.45
CA HIS A 394 -2.86 -18.06 1.00
C HIS A 394 -3.26 -16.64 0.57
N PRO A 395 -4.57 -16.34 0.45
CA PRO A 395 -5.04 -15.00 0.13
C PRO A 395 -4.78 -14.01 1.27
N CYS A 396 -4.79 -12.72 0.96
CA CYS A 396 -4.74 -11.67 1.97
C CYS A 396 -6.13 -11.07 2.20
N TYR A 397 -6.53 -10.93 3.47
CA TYR A 397 -7.79 -10.31 3.87
C TYR A 397 -7.64 -8.88 4.42
N PHE A 398 -6.41 -8.37 4.51
CA PHE A 398 -6.09 -7.10 5.17
C PHE A 398 -5.70 -5.97 4.20
N GLY A 399 -6.05 -6.11 2.91
CA GLY A 399 -5.88 -5.04 1.93
C GLY A 399 -4.60 -5.11 1.10
N THR A 400 -4.07 -6.33 0.88
CA THR A 400 -3.13 -6.64 -0.20
C THR A 400 -3.88 -7.49 -1.21
N ASP A 401 -3.83 -7.15 -2.49
CA ASP A 401 -4.53 -7.91 -3.55
C ASP A 401 -3.75 -9.21 -3.87
N VAL A 402 -3.71 -10.12 -2.90
CA VAL A 402 -3.28 -11.51 -3.10
C VAL A 402 -4.53 -12.30 -3.46
N PRO A 403 -4.60 -12.84 -4.67
CA PRO A 403 -5.80 -13.50 -5.18
C PRO A 403 -6.11 -14.81 -4.42
N SER A 404 -7.28 -15.38 -4.70
CA SER A 404 -7.70 -16.68 -4.18
C SER A 404 -6.70 -17.81 -4.54
N ASN A 405 -6.69 -18.86 -3.76
CA ASN A 405 -5.72 -19.97 -3.86
C ASN A 405 -5.61 -20.58 -5.26
N ASP A 406 -6.71 -20.63 -6.01
CA ASP A 406 -6.75 -21.15 -7.39
C ASP A 406 -5.89 -20.34 -8.39
N GLN A 407 -5.61 -19.08 -8.08
CA GLN A 407 -4.80 -18.20 -8.91
C GLN A 407 -3.34 -18.09 -8.44
N LEU A 408 -3.00 -18.67 -7.28
CA LEU A 408 -1.65 -18.69 -6.74
C LEU A 408 -0.89 -19.89 -7.28
N ILE A 409 0.16 -19.64 -8.09
CA ILE A 409 0.92 -20.72 -8.70
C ILE A 409 1.54 -21.68 -7.66
N ALA A 410 2.03 -21.13 -6.55
CA ALA A 410 2.67 -21.90 -5.48
C ALA A 410 1.70 -22.68 -4.58
N SER A 411 0.39 -22.39 -4.64
CA SER A 411 -0.62 -23.22 -3.97
C SER A 411 -0.90 -24.52 -4.70
N ASN A 412 -0.57 -24.57 -6.01
CA ASN A 412 -0.91 -25.70 -6.89
C ASN A 412 0.32 -26.45 -7.42
N HIS A 413 1.52 -25.86 -7.33
CA HIS A 413 2.75 -26.41 -7.89
C HIS A 413 3.92 -26.28 -6.90
N SER A 414 4.79 -27.26 -6.90
CA SER A 414 6.06 -27.23 -6.16
C SER A 414 7.03 -26.21 -6.78
N ALA A 415 8.04 -25.80 -6.01
CA ALA A 415 9.08 -24.89 -6.52
C ALA A 415 9.80 -25.45 -7.77
N GLN A 416 9.97 -26.79 -7.85
CA GLN A 416 10.57 -27.45 -9.01
C GLN A 416 9.69 -27.32 -10.24
N GLU A 417 8.40 -27.62 -10.14
CA GLU A 417 7.44 -27.46 -11.24
C GLU A 417 7.32 -26.00 -11.69
N ILE A 418 7.29 -25.06 -10.75
CA ILE A 418 7.30 -23.62 -11.08
C ILE A 418 8.57 -23.24 -11.83
N CYS A 419 9.74 -23.72 -11.40
CA CYS A 419 11.01 -23.49 -12.09
C CYS A 419 10.95 -23.93 -13.57
N GLU A 420 10.43 -25.12 -13.83
CA GLU A 420 10.23 -25.66 -15.18
C GLU A 420 9.22 -24.84 -15.98
N MET A 421 8.08 -24.49 -15.38
CA MET A 421 7.01 -23.70 -16.02
C MET A 421 7.47 -22.29 -16.45
N ILE A 422 8.31 -21.64 -15.64
CA ILE A 422 8.83 -20.29 -15.96
C ILE A 422 10.06 -20.36 -16.87
N GLY A 423 10.65 -21.56 -17.08
CA GLY A 423 11.81 -21.79 -17.93
C GLY A 423 13.13 -21.31 -17.31
N ALA A 424 13.23 -21.27 -15.97
CA ALA A 424 14.44 -20.97 -15.23
C ALA A 424 15.35 -22.20 -15.09
N ASP A 425 16.66 -21.97 -14.93
CA ASP A 425 17.63 -23.04 -14.70
C ASP A 425 17.69 -23.42 -13.20
N SER A 426 17.33 -22.50 -12.31
CA SER A 426 17.03 -22.79 -10.90
C SER A 426 16.12 -21.72 -10.28
N LEU A 427 15.35 -22.09 -9.24
CA LEU A 427 14.47 -21.22 -8.51
C LEU A 427 14.73 -21.34 -7.00
N GLY A 428 14.87 -20.20 -6.31
CA GLY A 428 14.96 -20.13 -4.85
C GLY A 428 14.07 -19.04 -4.29
N TYR A 429 13.28 -19.37 -3.27
CA TYR A 429 12.43 -18.44 -2.53
C TYR A 429 13.05 -18.07 -1.18
N MET A 430 12.82 -16.84 -0.72
CA MET A 430 13.14 -16.44 0.65
C MET A 430 12.53 -17.43 1.64
N GLN A 431 13.31 -17.85 2.62
CA GLN A 431 12.83 -18.69 3.71
C GLN A 431 12.17 -17.80 4.78
N SER A 432 11.01 -18.27 5.30
CA SER A 432 10.18 -17.48 6.24
C SER A 432 10.90 -17.09 7.53
N GLU A 433 11.91 -17.86 7.95
CA GLU A 433 12.73 -17.62 9.14
C GLU A 433 13.61 -16.36 9.06
N TYR A 434 13.94 -15.89 7.84
CA TYR A 434 14.76 -14.68 7.64
C TYR A 434 13.92 -13.39 7.60
N LEU A 435 12.60 -13.48 7.51
CA LEU A 435 11.73 -12.31 7.33
C LEU A 435 11.79 -11.33 8.50
N GLU A 436 11.80 -11.84 9.75
CA GLU A 436 11.89 -11.00 10.94
C GLU A 436 13.24 -10.28 10.99
N GLY A 437 14.35 -11.02 10.76
CA GLY A 437 15.70 -10.41 10.67
C GLY A 437 15.81 -9.39 9.53
N MET A 438 15.16 -9.64 8.39
CA MET A 438 15.06 -8.68 7.29
C MET A 438 14.38 -7.38 7.74
N ALA A 439 13.27 -7.46 8.45
CA ALA A 439 12.47 -6.33 8.92
C ALA A 439 12.85 -5.85 10.33
N GLY A 440 14.10 -6.02 10.76
CA GLY A 440 14.59 -5.47 12.05
C GLY A 440 14.01 -6.15 13.28
N ASN A 441 13.62 -7.41 13.19
CA ASN A 441 12.99 -8.24 14.21
C ASN A 441 11.61 -7.74 14.68
N LEU A 442 10.90 -7.04 13.83
CA LEU A 442 9.50 -6.68 14.08
C LEU A 442 8.60 -7.92 14.06
N PRO A 443 7.54 -7.95 14.89
CA PRO A 443 6.51 -8.97 14.78
C PRO A 443 5.71 -8.76 13.49
N LEU A 444 5.75 -9.76 12.60
CA LEU A 444 5.21 -9.66 11.25
C LEU A 444 3.93 -10.47 11.06
N CYS A 445 2.99 -9.93 10.28
CA CYS A 445 1.97 -10.71 9.61
C CYS A 445 2.58 -11.36 8.36
N LYS A 446 2.61 -12.70 8.34
CA LYS A 446 3.12 -13.54 7.24
C LYS A 446 2.03 -14.46 6.68
N ALA A 447 0.76 -14.16 6.97
CA ALA A 447 -0.38 -15.04 6.69
C ALA A 447 -0.55 -15.42 5.21
N CYS A 448 -0.14 -14.55 4.28
CA CYS A 448 -0.12 -14.87 2.85
C CYS A 448 0.88 -16.00 2.48
N PHE A 449 1.85 -16.29 3.37
CA PHE A 449 2.85 -17.35 3.18
C PHE A 449 2.55 -18.59 4.02
N ASP A 450 2.09 -18.44 5.28
CA ASP A 450 1.96 -19.54 6.25
C ASP A 450 0.52 -19.84 6.70
N GLY A 451 -0.47 -19.06 6.25
CA GLY A 451 -1.89 -19.22 6.61
C GLY A 451 -2.23 -18.81 8.04
N LYS A 452 -1.27 -18.27 8.82
CA LYS A 452 -1.49 -17.89 10.21
C LYS A 452 -1.90 -16.43 10.29
N TYR A 453 -3.21 -16.19 10.21
CA TYR A 453 -3.77 -14.85 10.32
C TYR A 453 -3.71 -14.33 11.75
N PRO A 454 -3.36 -13.04 11.97
CA PRO A 454 -3.26 -12.46 13.32
C PRO A 454 -4.60 -12.20 14.00
N MET A 455 -5.71 -12.48 13.32
CA MET A 455 -7.09 -12.45 13.83
C MET A 455 -7.91 -13.57 13.19
N ASP A 456 -9.03 -13.94 13.81
CA ASP A 456 -9.89 -15.03 13.34
C ASP A 456 -10.71 -14.59 12.12
N VAL A 457 -10.14 -14.80 10.94
CA VAL A 457 -10.76 -14.46 9.65
C VAL A 457 -11.89 -15.41 9.31
N GLU A 458 -11.76 -16.72 9.62
CA GLU A 458 -12.77 -17.72 9.26
C GLU A 458 -14.08 -17.48 10.02
N ALA A 459 -13.99 -17.16 11.32
CA ALA A 459 -15.16 -16.82 12.12
C ALA A 459 -15.90 -15.59 11.58
N GLU A 460 -15.17 -14.57 11.08
CA GLU A 460 -15.77 -13.37 10.51
C GLU A 460 -16.40 -13.61 9.12
N LEU A 461 -15.73 -14.36 8.24
CA LEU A 461 -16.24 -14.67 6.88
C LEU A 461 -17.44 -15.63 6.90
N ASN A 462 -17.50 -16.54 7.88
CA ASN A 462 -18.55 -17.53 8.02
C ASN A 462 -19.78 -17.03 8.80
N LYS A 463 -19.76 -15.81 9.34
CA LYS A 463 -20.95 -15.23 9.96
C LYS A 463 -22.09 -15.16 8.94
N LYS A 464 -23.12 -15.98 9.13
CA LYS A 464 -24.36 -15.87 8.37
C LYS A 464 -25.03 -14.57 8.78
N ILE A 465 -25.03 -13.59 7.88
CA ILE A 465 -25.85 -12.40 8.03
C ILE A 465 -27.24 -12.82 7.53
N ASP A 466 -28.19 -12.94 8.48
CA ASP A 466 -29.57 -13.24 8.14
C ASP A 466 -30.16 -12.01 7.47
N CYS A 467 -30.08 -11.98 6.14
CA CYS A 467 -30.47 -10.83 5.35
C CYS A 467 -31.99 -10.66 5.24
N GLY A 468 -32.78 -11.55 5.82
CA GLY A 468 -34.26 -11.42 5.85
C GLY A 468 -34.92 -11.09 4.48
N CYS A 469 -34.25 -11.48 3.36
CA CYS A 469 -34.72 -11.27 2.00
C CYS A 469 -35.26 -12.57 1.44
#